data_ace40fbfbbb624fd12e84670599f0a31
#
_entry.id   ace40fbfbbb624fd12e84670599f0a31
#
_cell.length_a   1.000
_cell.length_b   1.000
_cell.length_c   1.000
_cell.angle_alpha   90.00
_cell.angle_beta   90.00
_cell.angle_gamma   90.00
#
_symmetry.space_group_name_H-M   'P 1'
#
loop_
_entity.id
_entity.type
_entity.pdbx_description
1 polymer ?
#
loop_
_entity_poly.entity_id
_entity_poly.type
_entity_poly.pdbx_seq_one_letter_code
_entity_poly.pdbx_strand_id
1 'polypeptide(L)'
;MAKRSVLGLGLGLGLSLVLGCASSPPLDLELAEVPSAEELYRQGNQHLEGRRRFLLFHSTDYSKAIESFQDVIDNYPYSEYAVLSELKIADAYFDQDLYEEALTYYRDFADLHPDHEQVAYTIYRAALCHYRQSHGPGRDQTATEQAIAQLDRLISKYPQSPQAAEGEAMWRELRTRLAEHAMGIGDFYMDREEYQSAADRYRSVLDAYPGLGLDAEALYKLGLCYSEMNRDDEAARIFQVLLENYEGSDVAREARDLVPAAN
;
A
#
# COMPACT_ATOMS: atom_id res chain seq x y z
N MET A 1 -57.06 -63.40 -52.20
CA MET A 1 -57.63 -64.48 -51.42
C MET A 1 -58.03 -63.97 -50.06
N ALA A 2 -59.29 -63.84 -49.92
CA ALA A 2 -60.19 -64.32 -48.90
C ALA A 2 -60.07 -63.64 -47.56
N LYS A 3 -61.06 -62.82 -47.22
CA LYS A 3 -62.25 -63.03 -46.39
C LYS A 3 -61.92 -63.15 -44.87
N ARG A 4 -62.53 -62.49 -43.95
CA ARG A 4 -63.95 -62.16 -43.62
C ARG A 4 -63.97 -61.25 -42.35
N SER A 5 -64.77 -60.22 -42.37
CA SER A 5 -65.85 -59.83 -41.47
C SER A 5 -66.03 -60.64 -40.17
N VAL A 6 -66.27 -59.91 -39.02
CA VAL A 6 -67.46 -60.05 -38.20
C VAL A 6 -67.59 -58.83 -37.22
N LEU A 7 -68.82 -58.35 -37.13
CA LEU A 7 -69.49 -57.44 -36.24
C LEU A 7 -69.30 -57.79 -34.74
N GLY A 8 -69.36 -56.79 -33.88
CA GLY A 8 -69.65 -57.00 -32.44
C GLY A 8 -69.81 -55.66 -31.71
N LEU A 9 -71.03 -55.22 -31.67
CA LEU A 9 -71.82 -54.52 -30.65
C LEU A 9 -71.10 -53.90 -29.44
N GLY A 10 -71.37 -52.67 -29.24
CA GLY A 10 -71.38 -51.69 -28.23
C GLY A 10 -71.46 -52.04 -26.77
N LEU A 11 -70.87 -51.16 -25.99
CA LEU A 11 -71.39 -50.75 -24.68
C LEU A 11 -70.77 -49.39 -24.34
N GLY A 12 -71.63 -48.42 -24.22
CA GLY A 12 -71.21 -47.08 -23.76
C GLY A 12 -70.86 -47.12 -22.27
N LEU A 13 -69.71 -46.61 -21.94
CA LEU A 13 -69.40 -46.24 -20.56
C LEU A 13 -69.10 -44.76 -20.54
N GLY A 14 -69.99 -44.02 -19.93
CA GLY A 14 -69.82 -42.59 -19.66
C GLY A 14 -68.60 -42.33 -18.81
N LEU A 15 -67.62 -41.62 -19.39
CA LEU A 15 -66.42 -41.11 -18.69
C LEU A 15 -66.82 -39.77 -18.11
N SER A 16 -67.19 -39.73 -16.82
CA SER A 16 -67.38 -38.54 -16.03
C SER A 16 -65.99 -37.87 -15.85
N LEU A 17 -65.75 -36.77 -16.57
CA LEU A 17 -64.61 -35.89 -16.33
C LEU A 17 -64.85 -35.18 -15.00
N VAL A 18 -64.20 -35.67 -13.95
CA VAL A 18 -64.01 -34.92 -12.69
C VAL A 18 -62.89 -33.94 -12.95
N LEU A 19 -63.22 -32.64 -13.21
CA LEU A 19 -62.32 -31.55 -13.11
C LEU A 19 -61.91 -31.45 -11.63
N GLY A 20 -60.87 -32.14 -11.22
CA GLY A 20 -60.16 -31.89 -9.98
C GLY A 20 -59.39 -30.55 -10.14
N CYS A 21 -59.87 -29.49 -9.49
CA CYS A 21 -59.06 -28.34 -9.20
C CYS A 21 -57.89 -28.82 -8.33
N ALA A 22 -56.74 -29.10 -8.95
CA ALA A 22 -55.50 -29.24 -8.25
C ALA A 22 -55.12 -27.85 -7.76
N SER A 23 -55.45 -27.52 -6.50
CA SER A 23 -54.86 -26.39 -5.80
C SER A 23 -53.36 -26.70 -5.71
N SER A 24 -52.56 -25.99 -6.48
CA SER A 24 -51.10 -25.96 -6.29
C SER A 24 -50.84 -25.59 -4.83
N PRO A 25 -49.96 -26.30 -4.11
CA PRO A 25 -49.59 -25.88 -2.78
C PRO A 25 -49.04 -24.45 -2.88
N PRO A 26 -49.29 -23.56 -1.91
CA PRO A 26 -48.66 -22.26 -1.87
C PRO A 26 -47.15 -22.45 -2.03
N LEU A 27 -46.57 -21.69 -2.92
CA LEU A 27 -45.11 -21.60 -3.04
C LEU A 27 -44.66 -20.88 -1.75
N ASP A 28 -44.37 -21.65 -0.71
CA ASP A 28 -43.65 -21.11 0.45
C ASP A 28 -42.24 -20.76 -0.03
N LEU A 29 -42.12 -19.56 -0.61
CA LEU A 29 -40.85 -18.85 -0.73
C LEU A 29 -40.49 -18.51 0.73
N GLU A 30 -39.83 -19.42 1.43
CA GLU A 30 -38.99 -19.04 2.54
C GLU A 30 -37.94 -18.09 1.93
N LEU A 31 -38.23 -16.79 2.02
CA LEU A 31 -37.21 -15.78 1.81
C LEU A 31 -36.15 -16.08 2.85
N ALA A 32 -35.00 -16.64 2.42
CA ALA A 32 -33.87 -16.81 3.30
C ALA A 32 -33.57 -15.45 3.93
N GLU A 33 -33.76 -15.34 5.23
CA GLU A 33 -33.47 -14.09 5.94
C GLU A 33 -32.00 -13.78 5.72
N VAL A 34 -31.74 -12.63 5.15
CA VAL A 34 -30.34 -12.12 5.01
C VAL A 34 -29.78 -11.98 6.42
N PRO A 35 -28.62 -12.60 6.74
CA PRO A 35 -28.03 -12.49 8.07
C PRO A 35 -27.78 -11.01 8.42
N SER A 36 -27.85 -10.66 9.71
CA SER A 36 -27.62 -9.28 10.15
C SER A 36 -26.21 -8.78 9.79
N ALA A 37 -26.01 -7.46 9.77
CA ALA A 37 -24.71 -6.85 9.52
C ALA A 37 -23.63 -7.38 10.47
N GLU A 38 -23.96 -7.51 11.75
CA GLU A 38 -23.06 -8.08 12.76
C GLU A 38 -22.70 -9.54 12.46
N GLU A 39 -23.67 -10.34 12.05
CA GLU A 39 -23.46 -11.76 11.74
C GLU A 39 -22.56 -11.93 10.50
N LEU A 40 -22.81 -11.17 9.42
CA LEU A 40 -21.97 -11.17 8.22
C LEU A 40 -20.54 -10.69 8.53
N TYR A 41 -20.41 -9.62 9.31
CA TYR A 41 -19.11 -9.13 9.75
C TYR A 41 -18.34 -10.15 10.58
N ARG A 42 -19.03 -10.84 11.48
CA ARG A 42 -18.47 -11.93 12.29
C ARG A 42 -18.02 -13.11 11.42
N GLN A 43 -18.79 -13.48 10.40
CA GLN A 43 -18.43 -14.54 9.44
C GLN A 43 -17.15 -14.15 8.67
N GLY A 44 -17.05 -12.92 8.20
CA GLY A 44 -15.85 -12.40 7.56
C GLY A 44 -14.61 -12.54 8.45
N ASN A 45 -14.70 -12.12 9.72
CA ASN A 45 -13.62 -12.28 10.68
C ASN A 45 -13.26 -13.76 10.93
N GLN A 46 -14.23 -14.66 11.01
CA GLN A 46 -13.97 -16.10 11.15
C GLN A 46 -13.22 -16.69 9.95
N HIS A 47 -13.47 -16.19 8.74
CA HIS A 47 -12.72 -16.59 7.56
C HIS A 47 -11.28 -16.08 7.60
N LEU A 48 -11.02 -14.88 8.13
CA LEU A 48 -9.66 -14.33 8.35
C LEU A 48 -8.91 -15.11 9.44
N GLU A 49 -9.56 -15.50 10.54
CA GLU A 49 -8.94 -16.28 11.61
C GLU A 49 -8.51 -17.68 11.14
N GLY A 50 -9.11 -18.15 10.05
CA GLY A 50 -8.84 -19.45 9.46
C GLY A 50 -9.41 -20.61 10.28
N ARG A 51 -9.76 -21.71 9.63
CA ARG A 51 -10.08 -22.96 10.30
C ARG A 51 -8.80 -23.65 10.73
N ARG A 52 -8.63 -23.91 12.03
CA ARG A 52 -7.63 -24.86 12.54
C ARG A 52 -7.92 -26.24 11.93
N ARG A 53 -7.39 -26.48 10.76
CA ARG A 53 -7.41 -27.78 10.13
C ARG A 53 -6.14 -28.53 10.54
N PHE A 54 -6.29 -29.38 11.56
CA PHE A 54 -5.23 -30.30 12.02
C PHE A 54 -3.89 -29.62 12.34
N LEU A 55 -3.67 -29.32 13.59
CA LEU A 55 -2.47 -28.94 14.38
C LEU A 55 -1.30 -28.16 13.72
N LEU A 56 -1.18 -28.06 12.38
CA LEU A 56 0.00 -27.53 11.70
C LEU A 56 -0.26 -26.54 10.53
N PHE A 57 -1.51 -26.38 10.05
CA PHE A 57 -1.78 -25.49 8.92
C PHE A 57 -2.99 -24.59 9.20
N HIS A 58 -2.76 -23.28 9.35
CA HIS A 58 -3.79 -22.26 9.30
C HIS A 58 -3.97 -21.87 7.82
N SER A 59 -5.16 -22.05 7.29
CA SER A 59 -5.52 -21.56 5.96
C SER A 59 -6.54 -20.44 6.14
N THR A 60 -6.13 -19.22 5.96
CA THR A 60 -7.00 -18.04 5.87
C THR A 60 -7.73 -18.08 4.54
N ASP A 61 -9.06 -17.92 4.58
CA ASP A 61 -9.88 -17.86 3.37
C ASP A 61 -10.23 -16.41 3.07
N TYR A 62 -9.25 -15.67 2.51
CA TYR A 62 -9.41 -14.25 2.19
C TYR A 62 -10.58 -13.99 1.23
N SER A 63 -10.81 -14.87 0.26
CA SER A 63 -11.90 -14.71 -0.71
C SER A 63 -13.26 -14.70 -0.03
N LYS A 64 -13.53 -15.67 0.87
CA LYS A 64 -14.79 -15.72 1.61
C LYS A 64 -14.90 -14.61 2.65
N ALA A 65 -13.78 -14.19 3.24
CA ALA A 65 -13.77 -13.06 4.15
C ALA A 65 -14.19 -11.77 3.43
N ILE A 66 -13.58 -11.49 2.27
CA ILE A 66 -13.92 -10.32 1.44
C ILE A 66 -15.39 -10.39 0.99
N GLU A 67 -15.88 -11.56 0.54
CA GLU A 67 -17.29 -11.76 0.17
C GLU A 67 -18.21 -11.41 1.33
N SER A 68 -17.97 -11.95 2.53
CA SER A 68 -18.80 -11.66 3.70
C SER A 68 -18.77 -10.17 4.09
N PHE A 69 -17.63 -9.50 4.00
CA PHE A 69 -17.54 -8.07 4.27
C PHE A 69 -18.22 -7.24 3.18
N GLN A 70 -18.14 -7.66 1.90
CA GLN A 70 -18.85 -7.01 0.81
C GLN A 70 -20.37 -7.16 0.99
N ASP A 71 -20.84 -8.31 1.44
CA ASP A 71 -22.26 -8.53 1.77
C ASP A 71 -22.76 -7.58 2.88
N VAL A 72 -21.89 -7.22 3.85
CA VAL A 72 -22.22 -6.18 4.85
C VAL A 72 -22.43 -4.83 4.19
N ILE A 73 -21.49 -4.42 3.32
CA ILE A 73 -21.53 -3.12 2.63
C ILE A 73 -22.77 -3.04 1.73
N ASP A 74 -23.07 -4.08 0.96
CA ASP A 74 -24.13 -4.09 -0.01
C ASP A 74 -25.52 -4.12 0.64
N ASN A 75 -25.71 -4.92 1.71
CA ASN A 75 -27.01 -5.07 2.36
C ASN A 75 -27.26 -4.05 3.49
N TYR A 76 -26.20 -3.50 4.10
CA TYR A 76 -26.26 -2.63 5.27
C TYR A 76 -25.35 -1.40 5.17
N PRO A 77 -25.42 -0.61 4.08
CA PRO A 77 -24.43 0.46 3.77
C PRO A 77 -24.34 1.56 4.84
N TYR A 78 -25.36 1.72 5.68
CA TYR A 78 -25.41 2.75 6.73
C TYR A 78 -25.07 2.20 8.13
N SER A 79 -24.63 0.95 8.22
CA SER A 79 -24.23 0.34 9.50
C SER A 79 -22.77 0.69 9.83
N GLU A 80 -22.44 0.74 11.11
CA GLU A 80 -21.04 0.84 11.55
C GLU A 80 -20.19 -0.34 11.05
N TYR A 81 -20.82 -1.52 10.89
CA TYR A 81 -20.16 -2.70 10.34
C TYR A 81 -19.77 -2.55 8.87
N ALA A 82 -20.50 -1.72 8.08
CA ALA A 82 -20.11 -1.44 6.70
C ALA A 82 -18.78 -0.68 6.66
N VAL A 83 -18.65 0.38 7.46
CA VAL A 83 -17.40 1.15 7.57
C VAL A 83 -16.24 0.28 8.04
N LEU A 84 -16.46 -0.58 9.04
CA LEU A 84 -15.45 -1.52 9.51
C LEU A 84 -15.11 -2.60 8.46
N SER A 85 -16.10 -3.01 7.64
CA SER A 85 -15.90 -3.98 6.56
C SER A 85 -15.00 -3.44 5.45
N GLU A 86 -15.12 -2.16 5.09
CA GLU A 86 -14.21 -1.51 4.12
C GLU A 86 -12.75 -1.66 4.55
N LEU A 87 -12.46 -1.40 5.83
CA LEU A 87 -11.11 -1.57 6.38
C LEU A 87 -10.65 -3.03 6.38
N LYS A 88 -11.54 -3.97 6.72
CA LYS A 88 -11.22 -5.40 6.72
C LYS A 88 -10.91 -5.91 5.32
N ILE A 89 -11.62 -5.42 4.30
CA ILE A 89 -11.32 -5.74 2.89
C ILE A 89 -9.94 -5.19 2.51
N ALA A 90 -9.64 -3.93 2.86
CA ALA A 90 -8.34 -3.33 2.62
C ALA A 90 -7.20 -4.14 3.27
N ASP A 91 -7.36 -4.51 4.55
CA ASP A 91 -6.40 -5.33 5.28
C ASP A 91 -6.24 -6.73 4.66
N ALA A 92 -7.35 -7.34 4.23
CA ALA A 92 -7.32 -8.65 3.57
C ALA A 92 -6.57 -8.62 2.23
N TYR A 93 -6.70 -7.56 1.45
CA TYR A 93 -5.89 -7.38 0.23
C TYR A 93 -4.41 -7.15 0.55
N PHE A 94 -4.12 -6.32 1.54
CA PHE A 94 -2.75 -6.08 1.97
C PHE A 94 -2.03 -7.37 2.40
N ASP A 95 -2.71 -8.21 3.18
CA ASP A 95 -2.16 -9.47 3.70
C ASP A 95 -1.95 -10.53 2.59
N GLN A 96 -2.53 -10.31 1.42
CA GLN A 96 -2.32 -11.10 0.21
C GLN A 96 -1.25 -10.49 -0.72
N ASP A 97 -0.54 -9.44 -0.29
CA ASP A 97 0.40 -8.66 -1.09
C ASP A 97 -0.25 -7.98 -2.34
N LEU A 98 -1.58 -7.84 -2.35
CA LEU A 98 -2.35 -7.14 -3.38
C LEU A 98 -2.42 -5.65 -3.03
N TYR A 99 -1.26 -4.99 -3.14
CA TYR A 99 -1.09 -3.63 -2.62
C TYR A 99 -1.87 -2.56 -3.37
N GLU A 100 -2.11 -2.72 -4.67
CA GLU A 100 -2.89 -1.76 -5.47
C GLU A 100 -4.38 -1.79 -5.09
N GLU A 101 -4.93 -3.00 -4.88
CA GLU A 101 -6.29 -3.19 -4.40
C GLU A 101 -6.43 -2.62 -2.98
N ALA A 102 -5.50 -2.94 -2.08
CA ALA A 102 -5.49 -2.42 -0.72
C ALA A 102 -5.43 -0.88 -0.69
N LEU A 103 -4.57 -0.26 -1.51
CA LEU A 103 -4.45 1.19 -1.67
C LEU A 103 -5.77 1.85 -2.03
N THR A 104 -6.53 1.24 -2.95
CA THR A 104 -7.82 1.77 -3.37
C THR A 104 -8.77 1.87 -2.17
N TYR A 105 -8.93 0.79 -1.41
CA TYR A 105 -9.80 0.77 -0.22
C TYR A 105 -9.33 1.70 0.89
N TYR A 106 -8.01 1.75 1.19
CA TYR A 106 -7.48 2.66 2.23
C TYR A 106 -7.69 4.14 1.87
N ARG A 107 -7.49 4.51 0.60
CA ARG A 107 -7.72 5.87 0.12
C ARG A 107 -9.20 6.23 0.18
N ASP A 108 -10.05 5.36 -0.38
CA ASP A 108 -11.49 5.60 -0.44
C ASP A 108 -12.07 5.72 0.97
N PHE A 109 -11.61 4.92 1.94
CA PHE A 109 -11.98 5.07 3.34
C PHE A 109 -11.62 6.46 3.90
N ALA A 110 -10.39 6.92 3.68
CA ALA A 110 -9.95 8.21 4.19
C ALA A 110 -10.70 9.40 3.55
N ASP A 111 -11.19 9.23 2.33
CA ASP A 111 -11.93 10.25 1.59
C ASP A 111 -13.43 10.24 1.95
N LEU A 112 -14.02 9.06 2.16
CA LEU A 112 -15.44 8.90 2.51
C LEU A 112 -15.72 9.14 4.01
N HIS A 113 -14.75 8.83 4.88
CA HIS A 113 -14.90 8.89 6.33
C HIS A 113 -13.82 9.79 6.99
N PRO A 114 -13.67 11.08 6.58
CA PRO A 114 -12.54 11.92 6.96
C PRO A 114 -12.40 12.18 8.48
N ASP A 115 -13.49 12.06 9.22
CA ASP A 115 -13.54 12.27 10.68
C ASP A 115 -13.47 10.97 11.49
N HIS A 116 -13.33 9.82 10.82
CA HIS A 116 -13.28 8.53 11.50
C HIS A 116 -11.94 8.32 12.20
N GLU A 117 -11.97 7.73 13.40
CA GLU A 117 -10.75 7.50 14.21
C GLU A 117 -9.67 6.65 13.52
N GLN A 118 -10.06 5.81 12.56
CA GLN A 118 -9.16 4.94 11.81
C GLN A 118 -8.49 5.62 10.59
N VAL A 119 -8.75 6.91 10.33
CA VAL A 119 -8.15 7.60 9.16
C VAL A 119 -6.62 7.64 9.25
N ALA A 120 -6.05 7.87 10.44
CA ALA A 120 -4.60 7.81 10.62
C ALA A 120 -4.04 6.43 10.28
N TYR A 121 -4.74 5.36 10.67
CA TYR A 121 -4.39 3.99 10.32
C TYR A 121 -4.42 3.76 8.81
N THR A 122 -5.48 4.21 8.11
CA THR A 122 -5.57 4.00 6.65
C THR A 122 -4.48 4.72 5.87
N ILE A 123 -4.13 5.95 6.28
CA ILE A 123 -3.02 6.70 5.66
C ILE A 123 -1.69 5.96 5.88
N TYR A 124 -1.46 5.46 7.09
CA TYR A 124 -0.26 4.66 7.41
C TYR A 124 -0.19 3.38 6.57
N ARG A 125 -1.30 2.65 6.44
CA ARG A 125 -1.38 1.43 5.63
C ARG A 125 -1.18 1.71 4.13
N ALA A 126 -1.70 2.84 3.63
CA ALA A 126 -1.43 3.29 2.27
C ALA A 126 0.07 3.58 2.05
N ALA A 127 0.73 4.24 3.02
CA ALA A 127 2.18 4.42 2.98
C ALA A 127 2.93 3.07 2.98
N LEU A 128 2.48 2.10 3.79
CA LEU A 128 3.05 0.74 3.81
C LEU A 128 2.90 0.01 2.47
N CYS A 129 1.76 0.16 1.77
CA CYS A 129 1.58 -0.42 0.44
C CYS A 129 2.66 0.08 -0.53
N HIS A 130 2.89 1.40 -0.57
CA HIS A 130 3.95 1.98 -1.40
C HIS A 130 5.34 1.57 -0.93
N TYR A 131 5.57 1.51 0.39
CA TYR A 131 6.84 1.04 0.95
C TYR A 131 7.16 -0.39 0.52
N ARG A 132 6.19 -1.31 0.54
CA ARG A 132 6.35 -2.69 0.10
C ARG A 132 6.66 -2.82 -1.39
N GLN A 133 6.21 -1.86 -2.20
CA GLN A 133 6.48 -1.79 -3.63
C GLN A 133 7.77 -1.03 -3.97
N SER A 134 8.35 -0.31 -2.99
CA SER A 134 9.54 0.50 -3.22
C SER A 134 10.80 -0.35 -3.40
N HIS A 135 11.74 0.18 -4.15
CA HIS A 135 13.00 -0.47 -4.49
C HIS A 135 14.19 0.22 -3.83
N GLY A 136 15.38 -0.40 -3.91
CA GLY A 136 16.63 0.20 -3.45
C GLY A 136 17.01 1.46 -4.25
N PRO A 137 18.01 2.24 -3.75
CA PRO A 137 18.34 3.57 -4.29
C PRO A 137 18.81 3.57 -5.75
N GLY A 138 19.31 2.46 -6.27
CA GLY A 138 19.76 2.35 -7.68
C GLY A 138 18.62 2.12 -8.70
N ARG A 139 17.35 2.15 -8.29
CA ARG A 139 16.19 1.85 -9.14
C ARG A 139 15.19 2.99 -9.13
N ASP A 140 14.04 2.79 -9.80
CA ASP A 140 12.93 3.74 -9.79
C ASP A 140 12.48 4.06 -8.36
N GLN A 141 12.25 5.35 -8.07
CA GLN A 141 11.90 5.85 -6.74
C GLN A 141 10.44 6.31 -6.63
N THR A 142 9.61 6.09 -7.63
CA THR A 142 8.21 6.55 -7.65
C THR A 142 7.43 6.04 -6.43
N ALA A 143 7.53 4.75 -6.10
CA ALA A 143 6.87 4.18 -4.92
C ALA A 143 7.45 4.74 -3.59
N THR A 144 8.76 5.04 -3.55
CA THR A 144 9.40 5.70 -2.40
C THR A 144 8.82 7.10 -2.17
N GLU A 145 8.68 7.89 -3.22
CA GLU A 145 8.11 9.24 -3.16
C GLU A 145 6.63 9.21 -2.75
N GLN A 146 5.86 8.26 -3.28
CA GLN A 146 4.45 8.07 -2.92
C GLN A 146 4.28 7.69 -1.46
N ALA A 147 5.14 6.80 -0.94
CA ALA A 147 5.14 6.44 0.48
C ALA A 147 5.45 7.66 1.36
N ILE A 148 6.46 8.45 1.02
CA ILE A 148 6.82 9.69 1.73
C ILE A 148 5.64 10.67 1.74
N ALA A 149 4.95 10.85 0.62
CA ALA A 149 3.81 11.77 0.55
C ALA A 149 2.67 11.35 1.49
N GLN A 150 2.39 10.04 1.64
CA GLN A 150 1.42 9.56 2.63
C GLN A 150 1.91 9.78 4.07
N LEU A 151 3.19 9.55 4.34
CA LEU A 151 3.77 9.76 5.66
C LEU A 151 3.80 11.25 6.04
N ASP A 152 4.10 12.15 5.11
CA ASP A 152 4.00 13.60 5.33
C ASP A 152 2.56 14.02 5.70
N ARG A 153 1.57 13.47 4.98
CA ARG A 153 0.15 13.67 5.30
C ARG A 153 -0.20 13.17 6.70
N LEU A 154 0.27 11.98 7.06
CA LEU A 154 0.03 11.36 8.36
C LEU A 154 0.63 12.20 9.50
N ILE A 155 1.93 12.50 9.42
CA ILE A 155 2.67 13.21 10.46
C ILE A 155 2.14 14.64 10.64
N SER A 156 1.77 15.32 9.53
CA SER A 156 1.25 16.68 9.60
C SER A 156 -0.18 16.79 10.14
N LYS A 157 -1.06 15.85 9.76
CA LYS A 157 -2.48 15.91 10.15
C LYS A 157 -2.80 15.18 11.44
N TYR A 158 -2.07 14.11 11.75
CA TYR A 158 -2.32 13.22 12.90
C TYR A 158 -1.08 13.00 13.77
N PRO A 159 -0.35 14.07 14.18
CA PRO A 159 0.95 13.96 14.85
C PRO A 159 0.89 13.20 16.20
N GLN A 160 -0.28 13.10 16.80
CA GLN A 160 -0.48 12.40 18.09
C GLN A 160 -0.94 10.95 17.92
N SER A 161 -1.12 10.47 16.69
CA SER A 161 -1.52 9.08 16.44
C SER A 161 -0.33 8.13 16.69
N PRO A 162 -0.57 6.91 17.18
CA PRO A 162 0.47 5.88 17.25
C PRO A 162 1.12 5.62 15.89
N GLN A 163 0.33 5.69 14.82
CA GLN A 163 0.78 5.47 13.45
C GLN A 163 1.76 6.55 12.97
N ALA A 164 1.62 7.80 13.45
CA ALA A 164 2.58 8.85 13.13
C ALA A 164 3.97 8.56 13.70
N ALA A 165 4.04 8.08 14.94
CA ALA A 165 5.31 7.69 15.57
C ALA A 165 6.01 6.54 14.82
N GLU A 166 5.26 5.52 14.38
CA GLU A 166 5.78 4.45 13.53
C GLU A 166 6.18 4.97 12.14
N GLY A 167 5.37 5.87 11.59
CA GLY A 167 5.58 6.49 10.29
C GLY A 167 6.85 7.34 10.20
N GLU A 168 7.25 8.03 11.27
CA GLU A 168 8.46 8.85 11.30
C GLU A 168 9.73 8.04 11.03
N ALA A 169 9.84 6.84 11.58
CA ALA A 169 10.99 5.96 11.34
C ALA A 169 11.06 5.54 9.86
N MET A 170 9.93 5.13 9.28
CA MET A 170 9.82 4.77 7.87
C MET A 170 10.09 5.97 6.96
N TRP A 171 9.55 7.14 7.30
CA TRP A 171 9.79 8.39 6.57
C TRP A 171 11.28 8.73 6.49
N ARG A 172 11.98 8.62 7.62
CA ARG A 172 13.43 8.86 7.67
C ARG A 172 14.19 7.87 6.78
N GLU A 173 13.87 6.58 6.86
CA GLU A 173 14.47 5.54 6.03
C GLU A 173 14.27 5.84 4.53
N LEU A 174 13.05 6.16 4.12
CA LEU A 174 12.73 6.43 2.72
C LEU A 174 13.42 7.71 2.20
N ARG A 175 13.51 8.76 3.02
CA ARG A 175 14.25 9.97 2.68
C ARG A 175 15.75 9.72 2.57
N THR A 176 16.31 8.87 3.42
CA THR A 176 17.72 8.43 3.29
C THR A 176 17.92 7.71 1.96
N ARG A 177 16.99 6.85 1.57
CA ARG A 177 17.04 6.15 0.26
C ARG A 177 17.02 7.11 -0.93
N LEU A 178 16.20 8.17 -0.89
CA LEU A 178 16.21 9.22 -1.93
C LEU A 178 17.52 10.00 -1.95
N ALA A 179 18.08 10.29 -0.79
CA ALA A 179 19.39 10.94 -0.69
C ALA A 179 20.51 10.06 -1.28
N GLU A 180 20.51 8.75 -0.96
CA GLU A 180 21.43 7.76 -1.56
C GLU A 180 21.26 7.65 -3.08
N HIS A 181 20.01 7.70 -3.57
CA HIS A 181 19.74 7.75 -5.01
C HIS A 181 20.37 8.99 -5.67
N ALA A 182 20.19 10.17 -5.07
CA ALA A 182 20.77 11.40 -5.57
C ALA A 182 22.32 11.37 -5.53
N MET A 183 22.91 10.82 -4.45
CA MET A 183 24.36 10.57 -4.35
C MET A 183 24.85 9.68 -5.50
N GLY A 184 24.18 8.54 -5.73
CA GLY A 184 24.54 7.62 -6.81
C GLY A 184 24.48 8.24 -8.20
N ILE A 185 23.52 9.15 -8.45
CA ILE A 185 23.48 9.94 -9.70
C ILE A 185 24.68 10.89 -9.77
N GLY A 186 25.06 11.51 -8.65
CA GLY A 186 26.24 12.35 -8.55
C GLY A 186 27.50 11.56 -8.89
N ASP A 187 27.67 10.36 -8.32
CA ASP A 187 28.78 9.46 -8.58
C ASP A 187 28.88 9.06 -10.06
N PHE A 188 27.74 8.77 -10.67
CA PHE A 188 27.67 8.46 -12.11
C PHE A 188 28.20 9.59 -12.99
N TYR A 189 27.88 10.87 -12.64
CA TYR A 189 28.42 12.03 -13.36
C TYR A 189 29.89 12.27 -13.03
N MET A 190 30.32 12.04 -11.78
CA MET A 190 31.73 12.16 -11.37
C MET A 190 32.62 11.19 -12.16
N ASP A 191 32.21 9.94 -12.32
CA ASP A 191 32.91 8.90 -13.08
C ASP A 191 33.05 9.25 -14.57
N ARG A 192 32.22 10.16 -15.07
CA ARG A 192 32.23 10.66 -16.47
C ARG A 192 32.93 11.99 -16.62
N GLU A 193 33.54 12.49 -15.54
CA GLU A 193 34.20 13.79 -15.51
C GLU A 193 33.23 14.96 -15.79
N GLU A 194 31.90 14.73 -15.65
CA GLU A 194 30.85 15.72 -15.77
C GLU A 194 30.69 16.48 -14.44
N TYR A 195 31.75 17.12 -13.95
CA TYR A 195 31.87 17.65 -12.59
C TYR A 195 30.79 18.66 -12.21
N GLN A 196 30.32 19.49 -13.14
CA GLN A 196 29.25 20.45 -12.86
C GLN A 196 27.91 19.68 -12.55
N SER A 197 27.58 18.65 -13.35
CA SER A 197 26.38 17.83 -13.14
C SER A 197 26.48 17.06 -11.83
N ALA A 198 27.66 16.52 -11.50
CA ALA A 198 27.93 15.87 -10.22
C ALA A 198 27.73 16.82 -9.03
N ALA A 199 28.35 18.03 -9.11
CA ALA A 199 28.24 19.05 -8.08
C ALA A 199 26.79 19.46 -7.81
N ASP A 200 25.97 19.60 -8.85
CA ASP A 200 24.54 19.94 -8.72
C ASP A 200 23.76 18.82 -8.00
N ARG A 201 24.12 17.56 -8.23
CA ARG A 201 23.51 16.41 -7.52
C ARG A 201 23.93 16.37 -6.06
N TYR A 202 25.20 16.50 -5.73
CA TYR A 202 25.65 16.51 -4.33
C TYR A 202 25.08 17.70 -3.57
N ARG A 203 24.97 18.89 -4.21
CA ARG A 203 24.28 20.03 -3.60
C ARG A 203 22.83 19.75 -3.33
N SER A 204 22.11 19.07 -4.25
CA SER A 204 20.72 18.73 -4.05
C SER A 204 20.50 17.80 -2.83
N VAL A 205 21.49 16.96 -2.49
CA VAL A 205 21.44 16.14 -1.27
C VAL A 205 21.50 17.03 -0.02
N LEU A 206 22.40 18.00 0.02
CA LEU A 206 22.55 18.92 1.14
C LEU A 206 21.31 19.81 1.33
N ASP A 207 20.67 20.23 0.24
CA ASP A 207 19.52 21.11 0.26
C ASP A 207 18.20 20.37 0.61
N ALA A 208 18.00 19.18 0.03
CA ALA A 208 16.74 18.46 0.13
C ALA A 208 16.72 17.44 1.27
N TYR A 209 17.87 16.91 1.70
CA TYR A 209 17.97 15.79 2.63
C TYR A 209 18.96 16.04 3.79
N PRO A 210 18.97 17.22 4.43
CA PRO A 210 19.91 17.51 5.49
C PRO A 210 19.74 16.61 6.70
N GLY A 211 20.85 16.23 7.37
CA GLY A 211 20.83 15.52 8.63
C GLY A 211 20.48 14.04 8.55
N LEU A 212 20.50 13.46 7.35
CA LEU A 212 20.27 12.02 7.15
C LEU A 212 21.56 11.18 7.13
N GLY A 213 22.69 11.79 7.47
CA GLY A 213 23.99 11.11 7.61
C GLY A 213 24.84 11.08 6.34
N LEU A 214 24.37 11.65 5.25
CA LEU A 214 25.11 11.74 3.98
C LEU A 214 25.77 13.11 3.76
N ASP A 215 25.52 14.09 4.63
CA ASP A 215 25.94 15.46 4.49
C ASP A 215 27.47 15.59 4.36
N ALA A 216 28.23 14.88 5.20
CA ALA A 216 29.69 14.93 5.18
C ALA A 216 30.25 14.40 3.85
N GLU A 217 29.73 13.28 3.36
CA GLU A 217 30.14 12.69 2.09
C GLU A 217 29.73 13.58 0.91
N ALA A 218 28.53 14.15 0.93
CA ALA A 218 28.05 15.06 -0.10
C ALA A 218 28.92 16.35 -0.17
N LEU A 219 29.28 16.94 0.99
CA LEU A 219 30.21 18.07 1.06
C LEU A 219 31.56 17.70 0.50
N TYR A 220 32.12 16.56 0.88
CA TYR A 220 33.42 16.11 0.39
C TYR A 220 33.43 15.98 -1.13
N LYS A 221 32.47 15.24 -1.70
CA LYS A 221 32.35 15.02 -3.14
C LYS A 221 32.06 16.33 -3.90
N LEU A 222 31.27 17.24 -3.33
CA LEU A 222 31.04 18.57 -3.88
C LEU A 222 32.33 19.40 -3.94
N GLY A 223 33.15 19.36 -2.88
CA GLY A 223 34.46 20.00 -2.84
C GLY A 223 35.40 19.45 -3.92
N LEU A 224 35.44 18.11 -4.09
CA LEU A 224 36.21 17.46 -5.15
C LEU A 224 35.77 17.94 -6.55
N CYS A 225 34.46 18.01 -6.81
CA CYS A 225 33.94 18.50 -8.07
C CYS A 225 34.44 19.94 -8.38
N TYR A 226 34.47 20.83 -7.38
CA TYR A 226 34.96 22.17 -7.56
C TYR A 226 36.47 22.19 -7.81
N SER A 227 37.27 21.36 -7.14
CA SER A 227 38.69 21.22 -7.41
C SER A 227 38.98 20.77 -8.84
N GLU A 228 38.24 19.75 -9.33
CA GLU A 228 38.39 19.25 -10.70
C GLU A 228 38.01 20.31 -11.78
N MET A 229 37.11 21.23 -11.41
CA MET A 229 36.76 22.38 -12.27
C MET A 229 37.72 23.55 -12.16
N ASN A 230 38.83 23.44 -11.40
CA ASN A 230 39.77 24.51 -11.07
C ASN A 230 39.11 25.72 -10.38
N ARG A 231 38.07 25.43 -9.54
CA ARG A 231 37.36 26.43 -8.73
C ARG A 231 37.84 26.34 -7.28
N ASP A 232 39.15 26.55 -7.07
CA ASP A 232 39.84 26.27 -5.81
C ASP A 232 39.26 27.05 -4.61
N ASP A 233 38.85 28.31 -4.82
CA ASP A 233 38.23 29.12 -3.77
C ASP A 233 36.89 28.55 -3.28
N GLU A 234 36.14 27.92 -4.16
CA GLU A 234 34.84 27.29 -3.82
C GLU A 234 35.07 25.95 -3.18
N ALA A 235 36.01 25.16 -3.69
CA ALA A 235 36.41 23.90 -3.08
C ALA A 235 36.88 24.11 -1.63
N ALA A 236 37.76 25.10 -1.40
CA ALA A 236 38.26 25.44 -0.07
C ALA A 236 37.12 25.82 0.90
N ARG A 237 36.15 26.61 0.45
CA ARG A 237 34.96 26.94 1.28
C ARG A 237 34.12 25.71 1.64
N ILE A 238 33.89 24.80 0.70
CA ILE A 238 33.13 23.59 0.95
C ILE A 238 33.88 22.66 1.93
N PHE A 239 35.19 22.47 1.73
CA PHE A 239 36.00 21.67 2.64
C PHE A 239 36.07 22.30 4.04
N GLN A 240 36.10 23.62 4.15
CA GLN A 240 36.06 24.31 5.43
C GLN A 240 34.73 24.01 6.16
N VAL A 241 33.57 24.09 5.47
CA VAL A 241 32.27 23.72 6.03
C VAL A 241 32.25 22.25 6.50
N LEU A 242 32.84 21.34 5.73
CA LEU A 242 32.98 19.94 6.11
C LEU A 242 33.81 19.80 7.40
N LEU A 243 34.96 20.44 7.49
CA LEU A 243 35.83 20.35 8.64
C LEU A 243 35.22 20.95 9.91
N GLU A 244 34.47 22.05 9.79
CA GLU A 244 33.82 22.73 10.91
C GLU A 244 32.63 21.92 11.48
N ASN A 245 31.84 21.30 10.62
CA ASN A 245 30.59 20.67 11.03
C ASN A 245 30.72 19.15 11.22
N TYR A 246 31.68 18.49 10.58
CA TYR A 246 31.82 17.03 10.54
C TYR A 246 33.25 16.56 10.84
N GLU A 247 33.97 17.25 11.73
CA GLU A 247 35.41 17.03 12.06
C GLU A 247 35.74 15.54 12.33
N GLY A 248 34.82 14.81 12.93
CA GLY A 248 34.98 13.40 13.29
C GLY A 248 34.79 12.41 12.14
N SER A 249 34.33 12.82 10.97
CA SER A 249 34.09 11.93 9.83
C SER A 249 35.40 11.53 9.14
N ASP A 250 35.37 10.37 8.47
CA ASP A 250 36.52 9.87 7.70
C ASP A 250 36.86 10.83 6.55
N VAL A 251 35.84 11.31 5.82
CA VAL A 251 36.01 12.24 4.70
C VAL A 251 36.52 13.60 5.13
N ALA A 252 36.24 14.05 6.37
CA ALA A 252 36.86 15.28 6.90
C ALA A 252 38.36 15.14 7.14
N ARG A 253 38.80 13.93 7.52
CA ARG A 253 40.26 13.66 7.62
C ARG A 253 40.97 13.71 6.28
N GLU A 254 40.33 13.17 5.24
CA GLU A 254 40.88 13.27 3.86
C GLU A 254 40.88 14.69 3.33
N ALA A 255 39.82 15.46 3.62
CA ALA A 255 39.72 16.85 3.18
C ALA A 255 40.79 17.79 3.77
N ARG A 256 41.37 17.47 4.94
CA ARG A 256 42.44 18.32 5.56
C ARG A 256 43.64 18.51 4.67
N ASP A 257 43.99 17.49 3.91
CA ASP A 257 45.16 17.55 2.99
C ASP A 257 44.86 18.31 1.70
N LEU A 258 43.58 18.60 1.43
CA LEU A 258 43.11 19.31 0.25
C LEU A 258 42.87 20.82 0.47
N VAL A 259 42.83 21.26 1.75
CA VAL A 259 42.68 22.68 2.07
C VAL A 259 44.08 23.33 2.11
N PRO A 260 44.33 24.36 1.28
CA PRO A 260 45.59 25.10 1.38
C PRO A 260 45.77 25.64 2.80
N ALA A 261 46.99 25.52 3.35
CA ALA A 261 47.30 26.13 4.63
C ALA A 261 46.96 27.62 4.58
N ALA A 262 46.08 28.09 5.48
CA ALA A 262 45.76 29.51 5.56
C ALA A 262 47.04 30.30 5.82
N ASN A 263 47.43 31.15 4.84
CA ASN A 263 48.53 32.05 4.94
C ASN A 263 48.20 33.23 5.87
#